data_d02202cda4d732388ea5d017385c3a3e
#
_entry.id   d02202cda4d732388ea5d017385c3a3e
#
_cell.length_a   1.000
_cell.length_b   1.000
_cell.length_c   1.000
_cell.angle_alpha   90.00
_cell.angle_beta   90.00
_cell.angle_gamma   90.00
#
_symmetry.space_group_name_H-M   'P 1'
#
loop_
_entity.id
_entity.type
_entity.pdbx_description
1 polymer ?
#
loop_
_entity_poly.entity_id
_entity_poly.type
_entity_poly.pdbx_seq_one_letter_code
_entity_poly.pdbx_strand_id
1 'polypeptide(L)'
;MDATTHSHETHHHDEHEHGHEHEHHELGFWRKYVFSTDHKVIGIWYGISGLIFLFFGFSLMMMMRWQLAYPGQALPVIGNALGHIFGPGSMPDGKMTPEFYNSLGAMHGTIMIFLGIVPLAFAAFGNFVVPLQIGAPDMTFPKVNAASYWAFFVGGVIMLVSFFVPGGAAKGGWTSYTPLAVISDSGPNFNSFFNGQTLWLVGFVFLITSSLLGAINFITTIIQLRAPGLTWMRLPFFVWAQFVTAFLLVLAFPPLEAAIVMQIMDRLASTSFFMPAGMVVNGAPLHISGGGSPLLWQHLFWFLGHPEVYVLILPGMGIVAEILANNSRKPLWGYKSLVFAALVLGFLSFIVWAHHMWLTGMGSAVSAFFQTTTLIISIPSVIILSAFFISLWGGSIRFNVPMLFATAFLPMFGIGGLTGIPLAFNSADLYLHDTYYVIAHFHYIVAPGTIFALFAGIYYWFPKATGRMMNEFWGKVHFWPSLICMNVIFLPMFLQGMLGMHRRWYDGGQGWNVSTEHIWGLTGFQWNTPISIAAWVMGLAQIPFIINFFHSIWKGKKVENDNPWDATTLEWTAPSPPGHGNFIKAPVAYRGPYEYSLPRRGRDYTMQNEPIEASEMTTAHPTREPVLRA
;
A
#
# COMPACT_ATOMS: atom_id res chain seq x y z
N MET A 1 70.63 46.18 40.15
CA MET A 1 69.95 46.44 41.38
C MET A 1 68.57 45.88 41.26
N ASP A 2 68.37 44.91 42.09
CA ASP A 2 67.16 44.19 42.47
C ASP A 2 66.28 43.54 41.36
N ALA A 3 66.54 42.25 41.30
CA ALA A 3 65.69 41.25 40.71
C ALA A 3 64.65 40.82 41.75
N THR A 4 63.37 40.88 41.38
CA THR A 4 62.29 40.22 42.14
C THR A 4 61.75 39.04 41.33
N THR A 5 62.06 37.87 41.86
CA THR A 5 61.52 36.57 41.42
C THR A 5 60.05 36.49 41.74
N HIS A 6 59.23 36.22 40.72
CA HIS A 6 57.85 35.77 40.90
C HIS A 6 57.77 34.25 40.71
N SER A 7 57.42 33.58 41.81
CA SER A 7 57.08 32.15 41.84
C SER A 7 55.73 31.91 41.14
N HIS A 8 55.74 31.00 40.15
CA HIS A 8 54.53 30.44 39.57
C HIS A 8 53.94 29.38 40.49
N GLU A 9 52.78 29.69 41.09
CA GLU A 9 51.92 28.67 41.69
C GLU A 9 51.11 27.99 40.58
N THR A 10 51.28 26.70 40.45
CA THR A 10 50.50 25.82 39.60
C THR A 10 49.19 25.51 40.32
N HIS A 11 48.08 26.12 39.89
CA HIS A 11 46.73 25.70 40.27
C HIS A 11 46.40 24.39 39.52
N HIS A 12 46.28 23.30 40.27
CA HIS A 12 45.56 22.11 39.82
C HIS A 12 44.07 22.46 39.77
N HIS A 13 43.52 22.48 38.56
CA HIS A 13 42.08 22.40 38.34
C HIS A 13 41.65 20.95 38.45
N ASP A 14 41.01 20.60 39.57
CA ASP A 14 40.19 19.40 39.69
C ASP A 14 39.00 19.54 38.75
N GLU A 15 39.01 18.88 37.60
CA GLU A 15 37.84 18.65 36.75
C GLU A 15 36.90 17.70 37.50
N HIS A 16 35.92 18.28 38.20
CA HIS A 16 34.75 17.54 38.61
C HIS A 16 33.93 17.18 37.36
N GLU A 17 34.11 15.96 36.85
CA GLU A 17 33.14 15.33 35.98
C GLU A 17 31.78 15.25 36.72
N HIS A 18 30.95 16.23 36.53
CA HIS A 18 29.52 16.11 36.80
C HIS A 18 28.92 15.14 35.78
N GLY A 19 28.94 13.86 36.10
CA GLY A 19 28.09 12.88 35.47
C GLY A 19 26.65 13.28 35.66
N HIS A 20 26.06 13.96 34.67
CA HIS A 20 24.63 14.10 34.58
C HIS A 20 24.05 12.70 34.29
N GLU A 21 23.79 11.92 35.36
CA GLU A 21 22.82 10.85 35.32
C GLU A 21 21.49 11.50 34.91
N HIS A 22 21.18 11.46 33.61
CA HIS A 22 19.83 11.70 33.15
C HIS A 22 18.96 10.61 33.77
N GLU A 23 18.31 10.91 34.89
CA GLU A 23 17.17 10.14 35.36
C GLU A 23 16.20 10.00 34.20
N HIS A 24 16.16 8.81 33.59
CA HIS A 24 15.15 8.44 32.64
C HIS A 24 13.81 8.38 33.37
N HIS A 25 13.14 9.55 33.52
CA HIS A 25 11.74 9.57 33.89
C HIS A 25 10.98 8.67 32.90
N GLU A 26 10.52 7.53 33.36
CA GLU A 26 9.68 6.67 32.54
C GLU A 26 8.47 7.46 32.06
N LEU A 27 8.36 7.62 30.74
CA LEU A 27 7.25 8.29 30.12
C LEU A 27 5.94 7.57 30.52
N GLY A 28 4.95 8.30 31.01
CA GLY A 28 3.65 7.73 31.32
C GLY A 28 3.01 7.08 30.08
N PHE A 29 2.12 6.10 30.30
CA PHE A 29 1.48 5.29 29.24
C PHE A 29 1.03 6.11 28.02
N TRP A 30 0.33 7.23 28.23
CA TRP A 30 -0.18 8.07 27.16
C TRP A 30 0.91 8.66 26.27
N ARG A 31 2.01 9.15 26.85
CA ARG A 31 3.15 9.70 26.10
C ARG A 31 3.99 8.62 25.43
N LYS A 32 4.10 7.45 26.06
CA LYS A 32 4.91 6.33 25.55
C LYS A 32 4.24 5.63 24.37
N TYR A 33 2.92 5.43 24.40
CA TYR A 33 2.21 4.60 23.45
C TYR A 33 1.20 5.36 22.57
N VAL A 34 0.39 6.27 23.14
CA VAL A 34 -0.70 6.93 22.39
C VAL A 34 -0.21 8.16 21.64
N PHE A 35 0.45 9.08 22.31
CA PHE A 35 1.01 10.30 21.72
C PHE A 35 2.53 10.20 21.53
N SER A 36 3.00 9.02 21.15
CA SER A 36 4.41 8.77 20.91
C SER A 36 4.90 9.52 19.68
N THR A 37 6.15 9.95 19.72
CA THR A 37 6.88 10.47 18.56
C THR A 37 7.89 9.47 18.02
N ASP A 38 8.06 8.32 18.67
CA ASP A 38 8.95 7.24 18.22
C ASP A 38 8.39 6.59 16.94
N HIS A 39 9.19 6.56 15.89
CA HIS A 39 8.80 6.05 14.57
C HIS A 39 8.29 4.61 14.60
N LYS A 40 8.83 3.77 15.50
CA LYS A 40 8.41 2.36 15.63
C LYS A 40 6.99 2.23 16.17
N VAL A 41 6.67 3.02 17.20
CA VAL A 41 5.33 3.05 17.79
C VAL A 41 4.32 3.58 16.78
N ILE A 42 4.67 4.65 16.05
CA ILE A 42 3.83 5.21 14.98
C ILE A 42 3.65 4.18 13.85
N GLY A 43 4.72 3.50 13.44
CA GLY A 43 4.64 2.43 12.44
C GLY A 43 3.73 1.28 12.86
N ILE A 44 3.79 0.86 14.15
CA ILE A 44 2.88 -0.16 14.70
C ILE A 44 1.43 0.33 14.71
N TRP A 45 1.18 1.59 15.08
CA TRP A 45 -0.17 2.15 15.04
C TRP A 45 -0.76 2.21 13.63
N TYR A 46 0.03 2.64 12.63
CA TYR A 46 -0.37 2.54 11.22
C TYR A 46 -0.62 1.09 10.80
N GLY A 47 0.24 0.16 11.26
CA GLY A 47 0.11 -1.27 10.98
C GLY A 47 -1.19 -1.86 11.51
N ILE A 48 -1.50 -1.64 12.79
CA ILE A 48 -2.72 -2.14 13.43
C ILE A 48 -3.96 -1.52 12.79
N SER A 49 -3.98 -0.19 12.66
CA SER A 49 -5.10 0.53 12.05
C SER A 49 -5.32 0.12 10.61
N GLY A 50 -4.23 0.02 9.81
CA GLY A 50 -4.29 -0.42 8.42
C GLY A 50 -4.80 -1.86 8.27
N LEU A 51 -4.40 -2.79 9.15
CA LEU A 51 -4.95 -4.16 9.17
C LEU A 51 -6.44 -4.18 9.52
N ILE A 52 -6.86 -3.40 10.51
CA ILE A 52 -8.30 -3.29 10.87
C ILE A 52 -9.10 -2.78 9.67
N PHE A 53 -8.65 -1.72 9.01
CA PHE A 53 -9.32 -1.20 7.82
C PHE A 53 -9.26 -2.15 6.63
N LEU A 54 -8.15 -2.87 6.44
CA LEU A 54 -8.02 -3.88 5.40
C LEU A 54 -9.09 -4.99 5.57
N PHE A 55 -9.23 -5.53 6.78
CA PHE A 55 -10.25 -6.55 7.06
C PHE A 55 -11.67 -5.99 7.01
N PHE A 56 -11.89 -4.77 7.49
CA PHE A 56 -13.18 -4.12 7.37
C PHE A 56 -13.57 -3.89 5.91
N GLY A 57 -12.69 -3.29 5.09
CA GLY A 57 -12.93 -3.08 3.66
C GLY A 57 -13.17 -4.40 2.90
N PHE A 58 -12.45 -5.46 3.27
CA PHE A 58 -12.69 -6.80 2.73
C PHE A 58 -14.08 -7.34 3.12
N SER A 59 -14.53 -7.12 4.36
CA SER A 59 -15.85 -7.58 4.80
C SER A 59 -17.02 -6.93 4.03
N LEU A 60 -16.85 -5.68 3.57
CA LEU A 60 -17.83 -5.01 2.72
C LEU A 60 -18.02 -5.78 1.39
N MET A 61 -16.90 -6.25 0.82
CA MET A 61 -16.95 -7.04 -0.40
C MET A 61 -17.58 -8.43 -0.17
N MET A 62 -17.40 -9.04 1.02
CA MET A 62 -18.06 -10.31 1.36
C MET A 62 -19.59 -10.20 1.31
N MET A 63 -20.14 -9.07 1.76
CA MET A 63 -21.57 -8.78 1.65
C MET A 63 -22.01 -8.60 0.21
N MET A 64 -21.26 -7.85 -0.61
CA MET A 64 -21.52 -7.68 -2.03
C MET A 64 -21.48 -9.02 -2.77
N ARG A 65 -20.56 -9.92 -2.42
CA ARG A 65 -20.48 -11.26 -3.03
C ARG A 65 -21.72 -12.11 -2.77
N TRP A 66 -22.44 -11.91 -1.66
CA TRP A 66 -23.73 -12.54 -1.43
C TRP A 66 -24.76 -12.09 -2.47
N GLN A 67 -24.89 -10.78 -2.65
CA GLN A 67 -25.82 -10.21 -3.62
C GLN A 67 -25.54 -10.66 -5.06
N LEU A 68 -24.26 -10.81 -5.43
CA LEU A 68 -23.87 -11.28 -6.77
C LEU A 68 -24.12 -12.78 -6.98
N ALA A 69 -23.97 -13.60 -5.93
CA ALA A 69 -24.24 -15.04 -6.00
C ALA A 69 -25.74 -15.37 -5.91
N TYR A 70 -26.49 -14.59 -5.14
CA TYR A 70 -27.90 -14.83 -4.82
C TYR A 70 -28.70 -13.52 -4.91
N PRO A 71 -28.87 -12.94 -6.11
CA PRO A 71 -29.51 -11.64 -6.30
C PRO A 71 -30.90 -11.58 -5.68
N GLY A 72 -31.17 -10.54 -4.89
CA GLY A 72 -32.46 -10.31 -4.23
C GLY A 72 -32.80 -11.21 -3.06
N GLN A 73 -31.89 -12.10 -2.67
CA GLN A 73 -32.07 -12.94 -1.46
C GLN A 73 -31.56 -12.25 -0.21
N ALA A 74 -32.23 -12.49 0.91
CA ALA A 74 -31.80 -11.97 2.20
C ALA A 74 -30.44 -12.54 2.59
N LEU A 75 -29.55 -11.70 3.14
CA LEU A 75 -28.27 -12.13 3.68
C LEU A 75 -28.50 -12.99 4.94
N PRO A 76 -28.07 -14.25 4.96
CA PRO A 76 -28.36 -15.15 6.05
C PRO A 76 -27.80 -14.64 7.39
N VAL A 77 -28.51 -14.94 8.48
CA VAL A 77 -28.10 -14.69 9.87
C VAL A 77 -27.98 -13.21 10.24
N ILE A 78 -27.20 -12.42 9.48
CA ILE A 78 -26.85 -11.04 9.84
C ILE A 78 -27.64 -9.96 9.05
N GLY A 79 -28.38 -10.33 8.00
CA GLY A 79 -29.02 -9.34 7.12
C GLY A 79 -29.99 -8.41 7.85
N ASN A 80 -30.86 -8.95 8.70
CA ASN A 80 -31.77 -8.13 9.51
C ASN A 80 -31.05 -7.25 10.53
N ALA A 81 -30.00 -7.79 11.19
CA ALA A 81 -29.19 -7.04 12.13
C ALA A 81 -28.47 -5.86 11.43
N LEU A 82 -27.95 -6.08 10.22
CA LEU A 82 -27.36 -5.01 9.41
C LEU A 82 -28.39 -3.97 8.99
N GLY A 83 -29.63 -4.39 8.67
CA GLY A 83 -30.74 -3.48 8.42
C GLY A 83 -31.07 -2.57 9.61
N HIS A 84 -30.96 -3.09 10.82
CA HIS A 84 -31.09 -2.27 12.04
C HIS A 84 -29.89 -1.32 12.25
N ILE A 85 -28.69 -1.75 11.94
CA ILE A 85 -27.45 -0.97 12.13
C ILE A 85 -27.35 0.17 11.10
N PHE A 86 -27.57 -0.13 9.80
CA PHE A 86 -27.42 0.82 8.70
C PHE A 86 -28.74 1.51 8.29
N GLY A 87 -29.82 1.19 8.96
CA GLY A 87 -31.16 1.73 8.70
C GLY A 87 -31.99 0.88 7.75
N PRO A 88 -33.34 0.96 7.85
CA PRO A 88 -34.27 0.12 7.10
C PRO A 88 -34.23 0.34 5.58
N GLY A 89 -33.74 1.50 5.11
CA GLY A 89 -33.53 1.78 3.69
C GLY A 89 -32.33 1.05 3.07
N SER A 90 -31.44 0.47 3.88
CA SER A 90 -30.24 -0.22 3.39
C SER A 90 -30.49 -1.70 3.11
N MET A 91 -31.18 -2.38 4.03
CA MET A 91 -31.44 -3.84 3.96
C MET A 91 -32.85 -4.19 4.47
N PRO A 92 -33.91 -3.78 3.75
CA PRO A 92 -35.27 -4.17 4.14
C PRO A 92 -35.41 -5.70 4.10
N ASP A 93 -35.97 -6.28 5.18
CA ASP A 93 -36.11 -7.73 5.35
C ASP A 93 -34.80 -8.52 5.12
N GLY A 94 -33.65 -7.91 5.43
CA GLY A 94 -32.33 -8.50 5.23
C GLY A 94 -31.85 -8.55 3.78
N LYS A 95 -32.58 -7.96 2.82
CA LYS A 95 -32.25 -7.89 1.41
C LYS A 95 -31.50 -6.58 1.10
N MET A 96 -30.39 -6.69 0.38
CA MET A 96 -29.58 -5.53 0.01
C MET A 96 -30.28 -4.67 -1.04
N THR A 97 -30.32 -3.34 -0.82
CA THR A 97 -30.81 -2.40 -1.84
C THR A 97 -29.69 -2.03 -2.81
N PRO A 98 -30.01 -1.58 -4.05
CA PRO A 98 -29.00 -1.13 -5.02
C PRO A 98 -28.14 0.02 -4.48
N GLU A 99 -28.73 0.96 -3.75
CA GLU A 99 -28.03 2.10 -3.16
C GLU A 99 -27.03 1.64 -2.10
N PHE A 100 -27.42 0.68 -1.26
CA PHE A 100 -26.50 0.12 -0.25
C PHE A 100 -25.38 -0.68 -0.91
N TYR A 101 -25.68 -1.49 -1.93
CA TYR A 101 -24.67 -2.19 -2.73
C TYR A 101 -23.63 -1.23 -3.32
N ASN A 102 -24.09 -0.10 -3.90
CA ASN A 102 -23.21 0.92 -4.47
C ASN A 102 -22.34 1.58 -3.39
N SER A 103 -22.90 1.83 -2.20
CA SER A 103 -22.11 2.39 -1.08
C SER A 103 -21.05 1.39 -0.58
N LEU A 104 -21.39 0.11 -0.48
CA LEU A 104 -20.40 -0.93 -0.13
C LEU A 104 -19.25 -0.98 -1.14
N GLY A 105 -19.55 -0.91 -2.44
CA GLY A 105 -18.54 -0.91 -3.50
C GLY A 105 -17.64 0.32 -3.47
N ALA A 106 -18.22 1.51 -3.27
CA ALA A 106 -17.49 2.76 -3.17
C ALA A 106 -16.54 2.75 -1.96
N MET A 107 -17.06 2.32 -0.82
CA MET A 107 -16.29 2.29 0.44
C MET A 107 -15.29 1.15 0.47
N HIS A 108 -15.59 -0.02 -0.13
CA HIS A 108 -14.60 -1.09 -0.29
C HIS A 108 -13.36 -0.58 -1.01
N GLY A 109 -13.51 0.03 -2.20
CA GLY A 109 -12.37 0.55 -2.95
C GLY A 109 -11.60 1.62 -2.18
N THR A 110 -12.30 2.59 -1.60
CA THR A 110 -11.70 3.68 -0.82
C THR A 110 -10.93 3.18 0.39
N ILE A 111 -11.56 2.33 1.20
CA ILE A 111 -10.97 1.83 2.46
C ILE A 111 -9.79 0.90 2.17
N MET A 112 -9.92 -0.01 1.19
CA MET A 112 -8.84 -0.92 0.85
C MET A 112 -7.58 -0.19 0.41
N ILE A 113 -7.72 0.85 -0.42
CA ILE A 113 -6.60 1.61 -0.96
C ILE A 113 -6.03 2.56 0.10
N PHE A 114 -6.82 3.55 0.54
CA PHE A 114 -6.34 4.70 1.30
C PHE A 114 -6.28 4.49 2.82
N LEU A 115 -6.99 3.51 3.36
CA LEU A 115 -6.99 3.20 4.79
C LEU A 115 -6.33 1.85 5.11
N GLY A 116 -6.28 0.92 4.16
CA GLY A 116 -5.66 -0.39 4.31
C GLY A 116 -4.27 -0.45 3.71
N ILE A 117 -4.17 -0.57 2.39
CA ILE A 117 -2.93 -0.95 1.69
C ILE A 117 -1.86 0.14 1.78
N VAL A 118 -2.15 1.40 1.42
CA VAL A 118 -1.16 2.49 1.45
C VAL A 118 -0.62 2.74 2.85
N PRO A 119 -1.45 2.83 3.90
CA PRO A 119 -0.94 2.99 5.25
C PRO A 119 -0.09 1.82 5.73
N LEU A 120 -0.43 0.59 5.35
CA LEU A 120 0.40 -0.58 5.66
C LEU A 120 1.73 -0.54 4.90
N ALA A 121 1.67 -0.39 3.56
CA ALA A 121 2.82 -0.50 2.68
C ALA A 121 3.81 0.65 2.86
N PHE A 122 3.30 1.89 2.88
CA PHE A 122 4.12 3.09 2.95
C PHE A 122 4.37 3.54 4.39
N ALA A 123 3.30 3.76 5.18
CA ALA A 123 3.46 4.36 6.49
C ALA A 123 3.91 3.35 7.56
N ALA A 124 3.29 2.16 7.67
CA ALA A 124 3.65 1.20 8.71
C ALA A 124 5.04 0.60 8.49
N PHE A 125 5.25 -0.07 7.36
CA PHE A 125 6.56 -0.63 7.03
C PHE A 125 7.62 0.45 6.86
N GLY A 126 7.28 1.58 6.22
CA GLY A 126 8.20 2.69 6.06
C GLY A 126 8.69 3.22 7.40
N ASN A 127 7.79 3.58 8.32
CA ASN A 127 8.16 4.06 9.64
C ASN A 127 8.96 3.03 10.44
N PHE A 128 8.55 1.77 10.43
CA PHE A 128 9.24 0.76 11.22
C PHE A 128 10.60 0.38 10.63
N VAL A 129 10.70 0.16 9.32
CA VAL A 129 11.86 -0.46 8.67
C VAL A 129 12.87 0.57 8.14
N VAL A 130 12.41 1.67 7.51
CA VAL A 130 13.33 2.61 6.82
C VAL A 130 14.37 3.20 7.76
N PRO A 131 14.05 3.77 8.95
CA PRO A 131 15.08 4.29 9.85
C PRO A 131 16.08 3.21 10.28
N LEU A 132 15.62 1.98 10.51
CA LEU A 132 16.50 0.85 10.85
C LEU A 132 17.41 0.46 9.68
N GLN A 133 16.89 0.41 8.44
CA GLN A 133 17.69 0.06 7.26
C GLN A 133 18.71 1.13 6.87
N ILE A 134 18.43 2.40 7.17
CA ILE A 134 19.40 3.48 6.90
C ILE A 134 20.31 3.78 8.09
N GLY A 135 20.14 3.10 9.22
CA GLY A 135 20.94 3.31 10.43
C GLY A 135 20.62 4.59 11.19
N ALA A 136 19.42 5.15 11.00
CA ALA A 136 18.95 6.36 11.67
C ALA A 136 18.37 6.05 13.07
N PRO A 137 18.50 6.96 14.04
CA PRO A 137 17.91 6.80 15.37
C PRO A 137 16.40 7.03 15.41
N ASP A 138 15.86 7.87 14.51
CA ASP A 138 14.44 8.19 14.34
C ASP A 138 14.21 8.84 12.98
N MET A 139 12.96 9.26 12.69
CA MET A 139 12.61 10.12 11.55
C MET A 139 13.12 11.55 11.79
N THR A 140 13.33 12.32 10.70
CA THR A 140 13.83 13.71 10.79
C THR A 140 12.86 14.62 11.55
N PHE A 141 11.55 14.44 11.36
CA PHE A 141 10.51 15.25 11.98
C PHE A 141 9.55 14.39 12.82
N PRO A 142 9.92 13.96 14.05
CA PRO A 142 9.10 13.03 14.83
C PRO A 142 7.69 13.56 15.17
N LYS A 143 7.55 14.87 15.43
CA LYS A 143 6.24 15.50 15.69
C LYS A 143 5.35 15.54 14.44
N VAL A 144 5.93 15.79 13.26
CA VAL A 144 5.20 15.75 11.98
C VAL A 144 4.75 14.32 11.68
N ASN A 145 5.59 13.33 12.03
CA ASN A 145 5.26 11.92 11.91
C ASN A 145 4.05 11.54 12.77
N ALA A 146 4.04 11.97 14.03
CA ALA A 146 2.88 11.76 14.90
C ALA A 146 1.62 12.48 14.38
N ALA A 147 1.75 13.73 13.87
CA ALA A 147 0.65 14.46 13.27
C ALA A 147 0.08 13.74 12.03
N SER A 148 0.94 13.13 11.18
CA SER A 148 0.49 12.36 10.03
C SER A 148 -0.39 11.18 10.44
N TYR A 149 -0.02 10.44 11.49
CA TYR A 149 -0.84 9.34 11.99
C TYR A 149 -2.20 9.83 12.51
N TRP A 150 -2.23 10.92 13.28
CA TRP A 150 -3.49 11.41 13.82
C TRP A 150 -4.42 11.98 12.75
N ALA A 151 -3.88 12.62 11.70
CA ALA A 151 -4.66 13.01 10.53
C ALA A 151 -5.27 11.78 9.84
N PHE A 152 -4.48 10.72 9.62
CA PHE A 152 -4.98 9.44 9.09
C PHE A 152 -6.11 8.85 9.94
N PHE A 153 -5.92 8.80 11.27
CA PHE A 153 -6.91 8.26 12.19
C PHE A 153 -8.23 9.03 12.14
N VAL A 154 -8.17 10.37 12.18
CA VAL A 154 -9.35 11.23 12.07
C VAL A 154 -10.07 11.03 10.74
N GLY A 155 -9.33 10.99 9.61
CA GLY A 155 -9.89 10.70 8.29
C GLY A 155 -10.61 9.36 8.25
N GLY A 156 -9.99 8.32 8.83
CA GLY A 156 -10.58 6.99 8.95
C GLY A 156 -11.86 6.97 9.78
N VAL A 157 -11.89 7.66 10.90
CA VAL A 157 -13.10 7.77 11.75
C VAL A 157 -14.22 8.50 11.00
N ILE A 158 -13.92 9.60 10.28
CA ILE A 158 -14.91 10.30 9.46
C ILE A 158 -15.50 9.38 8.40
N MET A 159 -14.65 8.59 7.72
CA MET A 159 -15.10 7.58 6.74
C MET A 159 -16.03 6.53 7.35
N LEU A 160 -15.73 6.04 8.57
CA LEU A 160 -16.60 5.10 9.29
C LEU A 160 -17.93 5.74 9.69
N VAL A 161 -17.91 6.98 10.19
CA VAL A 161 -19.13 7.71 10.57
C VAL A 161 -20.05 7.91 9.37
N SER A 162 -19.51 8.01 8.15
CA SER A 162 -20.31 8.17 6.94
C SER A 162 -21.32 7.06 6.69
N PHE A 163 -21.13 5.87 7.24
CA PHE A 163 -22.10 4.77 7.13
C PHE A 163 -23.38 4.99 7.95
N PHE A 164 -23.33 5.85 8.96
CA PHE A 164 -24.40 6.04 9.95
C PHE A 164 -25.17 7.36 9.78
N VAL A 165 -24.82 8.16 8.78
CA VAL A 165 -25.57 9.38 8.46
C VAL A 165 -26.78 9.06 7.58
N PRO A 166 -27.82 9.95 7.53
CA PRO A 166 -28.94 9.79 6.63
C PRO A 166 -28.50 9.59 5.18
N GLY A 167 -29.05 8.58 4.51
CA GLY A 167 -28.63 8.18 3.16
C GLY A 167 -27.46 7.21 3.10
N GLY A 168 -26.73 6.99 4.22
CA GLY A 168 -25.60 6.08 4.29
C GLY A 168 -24.32 6.63 3.66
N ALA A 169 -23.30 5.78 3.50
CA ALA A 169 -21.99 6.15 2.98
C ALA A 169 -22.05 6.56 1.49
N ALA A 170 -20.93 7.13 0.99
CA ALA A 170 -20.80 7.58 -0.40
C ALA A 170 -21.15 6.48 -1.41
N LYS A 171 -21.83 6.83 -2.50
CA LYS A 171 -22.37 5.91 -3.53
C LYS A 171 -21.76 6.11 -4.91
N GLY A 172 -20.99 7.18 -5.13
CA GLY A 172 -20.39 7.53 -6.41
C GLY A 172 -19.23 6.64 -6.87
N GLY A 173 -18.97 5.53 -6.18
CA GLY A 173 -17.77 4.71 -6.36
C GLY A 173 -16.54 5.38 -5.76
N TRP A 174 -15.41 4.65 -5.67
CA TRP A 174 -14.17 5.18 -5.12
C TRP A 174 -13.55 6.32 -5.95
N THR A 175 -13.97 6.45 -7.22
CA THR A 175 -13.56 7.54 -8.12
C THR A 175 -14.41 8.81 -7.96
N SER A 176 -15.58 8.71 -7.32
CA SER A 176 -16.46 9.85 -7.01
C SER A 176 -16.74 10.78 -8.20
N TYR A 177 -17.06 10.21 -9.38
CA TYR A 177 -17.23 10.98 -10.60
C TYR A 177 -18.38 11.97 -10.50
N THR A 178 -18.09 13.19 -10.94
CA THR A 178 -19.08 14.26 -11.12
C THR A 178 -19.77 14.12 -12.49
N PRO A 179 -21.00 14.59 -12.66
CA PRO A 179 -21.83 15.36 -11.70
C PRO A 179 -22.50 14.50 -10.63
N LEU A 180 -22.59 13.16 -10.79
CA LEU A 180 -23.30 12.27 -9.87
C LEU A 180 -22.90 12.47 -8.40
N ALA A 181 -21.61 12.53 -8.11
CA ALA A 181 -21.10 12.67 -6.74
C ALA A 181 -21.44 14.04 -6.12
N VAL A 182 -21.65 15.09 -6.93
CA VAL A 182 -22.08 16.41 -6.44
C VAL A 182 -23.56 16.39 -6.05
N ILE A 183 -24.42 15.78 -6.90
CA ILE A 183 -25.88 15.78 -6.71
C ILE A 183 -26.41 14.61 -5.88
N SER A 184 -25.59 13.58 -5.62
CA SER A 184 -26.01 12.40 -4.86
C SER A 184 -26.44 12.79 -3.45
N ASP A 185 -27.54 12.18 -2.99
CA ASP A 185 -28.12 12.43 -1.67
C ASP A 185 -28.37 13.93 -1.41
N SER A 186 -28.78 14.67 -2.44
CA SER A 186 -29.26 16.05 -2.35
C SER A 186 -30.78 16.05 -2.28
N GLY A 187 -31.35 16.95 -1.49
CA GLY A 187 -32.79 17.11 -1.34
C GLY A 187 -33.19 17.70 0.01
N PRO A 188 -34.47 18.04 0.21
CA PRO A 188 -34.92 18.75 1.41
C PRO A 188 -34.73 17.95 2.73
N ASN A 189 -34.59 16.63 2.63
CA ASN A 189 -34.44 15.75 3.80
C ASN A 189 -32.98 15.39 4.11
N PHE A 190 -32.01 15.90 3.35
CA PHE A 190 -30.60 15.62 3.54
C PHE A 190 -29.85 16.86 4.02
N ASN A 191 -29.07 16.70 5.09
CA ASN A 191 -28.14 17.73 5.52
C ASN A 191 -26.91 17.70 4.59
N SER A 192 -26.62 18.83 3.96
CA SER A 192 -25.51 18.93 2.99
C SER A 192 -24.15 18.63 3.61
N PHE A 193 -23.96 18.92 4.90
CA PHE A 193 -22.70 18.66 5.61
C PHE A 193 -22.66 17.22 6.16
N PHE A 194 -23.71 16.80 6.89
CA PHE A 194 -23.81 15.44 7.44
C PHE A 194 -24.42 14.49 6.41
N ASN A 195 -23.71 14.29 5.33
CA ASN A 195 -24.06 13.45 4.20
C ASN A 195 -22.87 12.55 3.86
N GLY A 196 -23.12 11.29 3.49
CA GLY A 196 -22.06 10.31 3.25
C GLY A 196 -21.02 10.73 2.21
N GLN A 197 -21.45 11.37 1.12
CA GLN A 197 -20.54 11.87 0.09
C GLN A 197 -19.70 13.07 0.59
N THR A 198 -20.28 13.98 1.36
CA THR A 198 -19.52 15.11 1.94
C THR A 198 -18.52 14.62 2.97
N LEU A 199 -18.91 13.69 3.85
CA LEU A 199 -18.01 13.09 4.82
C LEU A 199 -16.88 12.29 4.14
N TRP A 200 -17.16 11.62 3.02
CA TRP A 200 -16.13 10.98 2.21
C TRP A 200 -15.09 12.00 1.73
N LEU A 201 -15.52 13.13 1.18
CA LEU A 201 -14.63 14.21 0.73
C LEU A 201 -13.80 14.79 1.89
N VAL A 202 -14.44 15.11 3.01
CA VAL A 202 -13.75 15.66 4.20
C VAL A 202 -12.74 14.63 4.75
N GLY A 203 -13.14 13.36 4.85
CA GLY A 203 -12.23 12.29 5.25
C GLY A 203 -11.00 12.21 4.35
N PHE A 204 -11.18 12.36 3.02
CA PHE A 204 -10.06 12.37 2.08
C PHE A 204 -9.07 13.53 2.30
N VAL A 205 -9.54 14.74 2.63
CA VAL A 205 -8.66 15.86 2.95
C VAL A 205 -7.69 15.47 4.08
N PHE A 206 -8.20 14.82 5.14
CA PHE A 206 -7.35 14.35 6.23
C PHE A 206 -6.39 13.24 5.79
N LEU A 207 -6.82 12.30 4.95
CA LEU A 207 -5.98 11.21 4.46
C LEU A 207 -4.86 11.71 3.55
N ILE A 208 -5.16 12.66 2.66
CA ILE A 208 -4.16 13.28 1.78
C ILE A 208 -3.16 14.08 2.60
N THR A 209 -3.64 14.93 3.52
CA THR A 209 -2.76 15.68 4.43
C THR A 209 -1.84 14.76 5.21
N SER A 210 -2.36 13.64 5.74
CA SER A 210 -1.55 12.61 6.40
C SER A 210 -0.42 12.09 5.51
N SER A 211 -0.76 11.72 4.28
CA SER A 211 0.20 11.16 3.32
C SER A 211 1.27 12.16 2.90
N LEU A 212 0.91 13.43 2.71
CA LEU A 212 1.85 14.51 2.40
C LEU A 212 2.84 14.75 3.54
N LEU A 213 2.37 14.83 4.78
CA LEU A 213 3.22 14.99 5.96
C LEU A 213 4.20 13.81 6.10
N GLY A 214 3.72 12.60 5.91
CA GLY A 214 4.55 11.39 5.91
C GLY A 214 5.59 11.40 4.80
N ALA A 215 5.20 11.70 3.57
CA ALA A 215 6.08 11.68 2.41
C ALA A 215 7.24 12.68 2.52
N ILE A 216 6.98 13.92 2.94
CA ILE A 216 8.02 14.93 3.20
C ILE A 216 9.01 14.42 4.25
N ASN A 217 8.50 13.79 5.31
CA ASN A 217 9.34 13.26 6.37
C ASN A 217 10.22 12.11 5.88
N PHE A 218 9.68 11.16 5.08
CA PHE A 218 10.48 10.08 4.49
C PHE A 218 11.57 10.60 3.56
N ILE A 219 11.25 11.54 2.65
CA ILE A 219 12.23 12.13 1.75
C ILE A 219 13.39 12.73 2.55
N THR A 220 13.07 13.56 3.55
CA THR A 220 14.08 14.23 4.37
C THR A 220 14.90 13.23 5.17
N THR A 221 14.27 12.24 5.77
CA THR A 221 14.94 11.20 6.56
C THR A 221 15.92 10.39 5.73
N ILE A 222 15.51 9.92 4.55
CA ILE A 222 16.36 9.14 3.67
C ILE A 222 17.53 9.97 3.11
N ILE A 223 17.32 11.26 2.87
CA ILE A 223 18.40 12.14 2.38
C ILE A 223 19.41 12.45 3.49
N GLN A 224 18.95 12.80 4.69
CA GLN A 224 19.79 13.42 5.72
C GLN A 224 20.33 12.46 6.78
N LEU A 225 19.62 11.38 7.11
CA LEU A 225 19.91 10.56 8.27
C LEU A 225 20.55 9.20 7.94
N ARG A 226 21.10 9.02 6.73
CA ARG A 226 21.81 7.79 6.38
C ARG A 226 23.07 7.61 7.24
N ALA A 227 23.29 6.40 7.72
CA ALA A 227 24.52 6.02 8.43
C ALA A 227 25.77 6.35 7.60
N PRO A 228 26.90 6.67 8.27
CA PRO A 228 28.18 6.86 7.58
C PRO A 228 28.51 5.67 6.67
N GLY A 229 28.98 5.95 5.45
CA GLY A 229 29.29 4.95 4.43
C GLY A 229 28.10 4.38 3.68
N LEU A 230 26.87 4.64 4.09
CA LEU A 230 25.65 4.23 3.37
C LEU A 230 25.36 5.18 2.21
N THR A 231 26.07 4.98 1.11
CA THR A 231 25.85 5.72 -0.13
C THR A 231 24.55 5.29 -0.82
N TRP A 232 24.08 6.06 -1.80
CA TRP A 232 22.84 5.77 -2.52
C TRP A 232 22.79 4.33 -3.07
N MET A 233 23.85 3.86 -3.71
CA MET A 233 23.90 2.49 -4.27
C MET A 233 24.23 1.40 -3.23
N ARG A 234 24.25 1.73 -1.95
CA ARG A 234 24.29 0.79 -0.84
C ARG A 234 22.98 0.72 -0.07
N LEU A 235 21.96 1.52 -0.45
CA LEU A 235 20.63 1.44 0.15
C LEU A 235 19.98 0.10 -0.20
N PRO A 236 19.26 -0.54 0.73
CA PRO A 236 18.34 -1.64 0.42
C PRO A 236 17.28 -1.22 -0.60
N PHE A 237 16.82 -2.14 -1.45
CA PHE A 237 15.85 -1.80 -2.49
C PHE A 237 14.49 -1.38 -1.91
N PHE A 238 14.13 -1.86 -0.73
CA PHE A 238 12.95 -1.38 -0.02
C PHE A 238 13.03 0.12 0.30
N VAL A 239 14.20 0.63 0.71
CA VAL A 239 14.39 2.08 0.95
C VAL A 239 14.24 2.88 -0.35
N TRP A 240 14.74 2.38 -1.48
CA TRP A 240 14.53 3.00 -2.79
C TRP A 240 13.04 3.02 -3.18
N ALA A 241 12.34 1.91 -2.99
CA ALA A 241 10.91 1.82 -3.26
C ALA A 241 10.12 2.85 -2.43
N GLN A 242 10.42 2.97 -1.12
CA GLN A 242 9.80 3.98 -0.25
C GLN A 242 10.15 5.41 -0.67
N PHE A 243 11.38 5.64 -1.10
CA PHE A 243 11.83 6.96 -1.55
C PHE A 243 11.11 7.43 -2.81
N VAL A 244 11.00 6.56 -3.81
CA VAL A 244 10.22 6.84 -5.04
C VAL A 244 8.76 7.07 -4.70
N THR A 245 8.18 6.20 -3.87
CA THR A 245 6.78 6.33 -3.42
C THR A 245 6.52 7.67 -2.72
N ALA A 246 7.45 8.14 -1.89
CA ALA A 246 7.30 9.44 -1.23
C ALA A 246 7.24 10.61 -2.22
N PHE A 247 8.03 10.58 -3.31
CA PHE A 247 7.92 11.59 -4.38
C PHE A 247 6.61 11.49 -5.15
N LEU A 248 6.12 10.27 -5.42
CA LEU A 248 4.81 10.09 -6.06
C LEU A 248 3.71 10.76 -5.23
N LEU A 249 3.70 10.54 -3.92
CA LEU A 249 2.72 11.14 -3.01
C LEU A 249 2.79 12.67 -3.01
N VAL A 250 3.98 13.25 -2.85
CA VAL A 250 4.15 14.72 -2.79
C VAL A 250 3.69 15.40 -4.09
N LEU A 251 3.89 14.76 -5.24
CA LEU A 251 3.56 15.36 -6.54
C LEU A 251 2.11 15.08 -6.98
N ALA A 252 1.55 13.92 -6.64
CA ALA A 252 0.24 13.50 -7.12
C ALA A 252 -0.92 13.94 -6.21
N PHE A 253 -0.72 14.00 -4.90
CA PHE A 253 -1.80 14.28 -3.95
C PHE A 253 -2.30 15.73 -3.96
N PRO A 254 -1.49 16.79 -4.13
CA PRO A 254 -2.00 18.16 -4.15
C PRO A 254 -3.06 18.44 -5.23
N PRO A 255 -2.94 17.97 -6.49
CA PRO A 255 -4.00 18.12 -7.48
C PRO A 255 -5.32 17.44 -7.08
N LEU A 256 -5.25 16.27 -6.45
CA LEU A 256 -6.47 15.61 -5.95
C LEU A 256 -7.07 16.37 -4.77
N GLU A 257 -6.26 16.85 -3.83
CA GLU A 257 -6.75 17.62 -2.70
C GLU A 257 -7.48 18.89 -3.16
N ALA A 258 -6.91 19.60 -4.15
CA ALA A 258 -7.57 20.72 -4.78
C ALA A 258 -8.91 20.33 -5.42
N ALA A 259 -8.98 19.21 -6.15
CA ALA A 259 -10.22 18.71 -6.73
C ALA A 259 -11.27 18.37 -5.68
N ILE A 260 -10.86 17.74 -4.58
CA ILE A 260 -11.76 17.41 -3.45
C ILE A 260 -12.33 18.67 -2.83
N VAL A 261 -11.50 19.69 -2.57
CA VAL A 261 -11.97 20.99 -2.05
C VAL A 261 -12.95 21.64 -3.02
N MET A 262 -12.65 21.65 -4.32
CA MET A 262 -13.59 22.17 -5.34
C MET A 262 -14.91 21.38 -5.37
N GLN A 263 -14.88 20.05 -5.20
CA GLN A 263 -16.12 19.25 -5.12
C GLN A 263 -16.92 19.54 -3.84
N ILE A 264 -16.23 19.78 -2.71
CA ILE A 264 -16.87 20.25 -1.46
C ILE A 264 -17.56 21.61 -1.70
N MET A 265 -16.91 22.53 -2.40
CA MET A 265 -17.50 23.84 -2.73
C MET A 265 -18.72 23.70 -3.65
N ASP A 266 -18.67 22.82 -4.65
CA ASP A 266 -19.83 22.54 -5.52
C ASP A 266 -21.02 21.98 -4.70
N ARG A 267 -20.76 21.19 -3.66
CA ARG A 267 -21.81 20.61 -2.80
C ARG A 267 -22.35 21.58 -1.74
N LEU A 268 -21.49 22.40 -1.14
CA LEU A 268 -21.84 23.22 0.03
C LEU A 268 -22.01 24.70 -0.29
N ALA A 269 -21.29 25.21 -1.29
CA ALA A 269 -21.27 26.63 -1.64
C ALA A 269 -21.90 26.92 -3.01
N SER A 270 -22.58 25.94 -3.63
CA SER A 270 -23.27 26.09 -4.92
C SER A 270 -22.37 26.64 -6.03
N THR A 271 -21.08 26.31 -6.01
CA THR A 271 -20.17 26.55 -7.12
C THR A 271 -20.41 25.52 -8.22
N SER A 272 -19.78 25.67 -9.36
CA SER A 272 -19.98 24.79 -10.52
C SER A 272 -18.68 24.41 -11.22
N PHE A 273 -17.62 24.10 -10.46
CA PHE A 273 -16.35 23.66 -11.02
C PHE A 273 -16.50 22.41 -11.91
N PHE A 274 -17.34 21.48 -11.48
CA PHE A 274 -17.55 20.19 -12.13
C PHE A 274 -18.98 20.01 -12.68
N MET A 275 -19.83 21.01 -12.53
CA MET A 275 -21.24 20.94 -12.90
C MET A 275 -21.48 21.65 -14.24
N PRO A 276 -21.89 20.93 -15.31
CA PRO A 276 -22.19 21.54 -16.60
C PRO A 276 -23.47 22.35 -16.54
N ALA A 277 -23.54 23.43 -17.32
CA ALA A 277 -24.76 24.20 -17.48
C ALA A 277 -25.85 23.39 -18.19
N GLY A 278 -27.10 23.69 -17.87
CA GLY A 278 -28.27 23.08 -18.54
C GLY A 278 -28.57 21.64 -18.14
N MET A 279 -28.02 21.17 -17.01
CA MET A 279 -28.36 19.84 -16.48
C MET A 279 -29.84 19.72 -16.12
N VAL A 280 -30.40 18.56 -16.45
CA VAL A 280 -31.74 18.15 -16.03
C VAL A 280 -31.61 16.95 -15.10
N VAL A 281 -32.18 17.06 -13.90
CA VAL A 281 -32.15 15.98 -12.89
C VAL A 281 -33.60 15.64 -12.54
N ASN A 282 -33.95 14.36 -12.66
CA ASN A 282 -35.31 13.87 -12.42
C ASN A 282 -36.41 14.66 -13.20
N GLY A 283 -36.10 15.06 -14.43
CA GLY A 283 -37.01 15.79 -15.28
C GLY A 283 -37.12 17.31 -15.00
N ALA A 284 -36.40 17.82 -14.01
CA ALA A 284 -36.36 19.25 -13.68
C ALA A 284 -34.98 19.85 -14.02
N PRO A 285 -34.95 21.07 -14.63
CA PRO A 285 -33.70 21.77 -14.85
C PRO A 285 -33.02 22.10 -13.52
N LEU A 286 -31.72 21.81 -13.42
CA LEU A 286 -30.94 22.24 -12.30
C LEU A 286 -30.39 23.65 -12.55
N HIS A 287 -30.77 24.62 -11.71
CA HIS A 287 -30.31 26.00 -11.82
C HIS A 287 -28.87 26.12 -11.29
N ILE A 288 -27.90 25.98 -12.19
CA ILE A 288 -26.48 26.12 -11.89
C ILE A 288 -25.96 27.37 -12.56
N SER A 289 -25.33 28.25 -11.79
CA SER A 289 -24.65 29.43 -12.31
C SER A 289 -23.27 29.03 -12.84
N GLY A 290 -23.06 29.19 -14.13
CA GLY A 290 -21.78 28.85 -14.77
C GLY A 290 -21.83 27.52 -15.53
N GLY A 291 -20.68 27.11 -16.08
CA GLY A 291 -20.55 25.90 -16.88
C GLY A 291 -19.24 25.23 -16.59
N GLY A 292 -19.22 24.41 -15.54
CA GLY A 292 -18.07 23.58 -15.20
C GLY A 292 -17.98 22.31 -16.06
N SER A 293 -16.97 21.51 -15.85
CA SER A 293 -16.74 20.31 -16.62
C SER A 293 -16.51 19.09 -15.74
N PRO A 294 -17.31 18.02 -15.84
CA PRO A 294 -17.03 16.73 -15.20
C PRO A 294 -15.68 16.15 -15.62
N LEU A 295 -15.20 16.46 -16.81
CA LEU A 295 -13.92 16.00 -17.32
C LEU A 295 -12.75 16.56 -16.49
N LEU A 296 -12.87 17.78 -15.95
CA LEU A 296 -11.86 18.36 -15.06
C LEU A 296 -11.64 17.49 -13.82
N TRP A 297 -12.74 17.00 -13.20
CA TRP A 297 -12.64 16.06 -12.09
C TRP A 297 -11.86 14.80 -12.48
N GLN A 298 -12.19 14.19 -13.62
CA GLN A 298 -11.53 12.97 -14.07
C GLN A 298 -10.03 13.17 -14.29
N HIS A 299 -9.60 14.28 -14.89
CA HIS A 299 -8.19 14.59 -15.08
C HIS A 299 -7.45 14.76 -13.75
N LEU A 300 -8.00 15.56 -12.83
CA LEU A 300 -7.38 15.78 -11.51
C LEU A 300 -7.36 14.51 -10.67
N PHE A 301 -8.42 13.70 -10.73
CA PHE A 301 -8.49 12.42 -10.05
C PHE A 301 -7.46 11.42 -10.60
N TRP A 302 -7.40 11.23 -11.91
CA TRP A 302 -6.51 10.23 -12.50
C TRP A 302 -5.05 10.67 -12.57
N PHE A 303 -4.77 11.96 -12.51
CA PHE A 303 -3.40 12.45 -12.31
C PHE A 303 -2.81 11.95 -10.99
N LEU A 304 -3.62 11.71 -9.97
CA LEU A 304 -3.25 10.91 -8.82
C LEU A 304 -3.46 9.41 -9.09
N GLY A 305 -4.62 9.03 -9.61
CA GLY A 305 -5.10 7.64 -9.60
C GLY A 305 -4.13 6.66 -10.27
N HIS A 306 -3.39 7.08 -11.30
CA HIS A 306 -2.37 6.22 -11.88
C HIS A 306 -1.07 6.18 -11.06
N PRO A 307 -0.43 7.30 -10.64
CA PRO A 307 0.65 7.24 -9.65
C PRO A 307 0.28 6.45 -8.39
N GLU A 308 -0.97 6.50 -7.96
CA GLU A 308 -1.46 5.75 -6.79
C GLU A 308 -1.30 4.24 -6.94
N VAL A 309 -1.51 3.66 -8.12
CA VAL A 309 -1.30 2.22 -8.32
C VAL A 309 0.18 1.84 -8.15
N TYR A 310 1.11 2.75 -8.44
CA TYR A 310 2.53 2.54 -8.15
C TYR A 310 2.88 2.81 -6.68
N VAL A 311 2.20 3.74 -6.01
CA VAL A 311 2.27 3.90 -4.54
C VAL A 311 1.87 2.61 -3.83
N LEU A 312 0.87 1.90 -4.36
CA LEU A 312 0.44 0.60 -3.83
C LEU A 312 1.51 -0.49 -4.01
N ILE A 313 2.10 -0.61 -5.20
CA ILE A 313 2.91 -1.79 -5.55
C ILE A 313 4.41 -1.63 -5.24
N LEU A 314 5.00 -0.42 -5.37
CA LEU A 314 6.44 -0.23 -5.19
C LEU A 314 6.95 -0.65 -3.81
N PRO A 315 6.32 -0.27 -2.69
CA PRO A 315 6.73 -0.77 -1.38
C PRO A 315 6.65 -2.29 -1.27
N GLY A 316 5.62 -2.90 -1.88
CA GLY A 316 5.49 -4.35 -1.98
C GLY A 316 6.64 -5.00 -2.76
N MET A 317 7.04 -4.43 -3.90
CA MET A 317 8.23 -4.87 -4.64
C MET A 317 9.50 -4.76 -3.79
N GLY A 318 9.63 -3.69 -3.00
CA GLY A 318 10.71 -3.52 -2.04
C GLY A 318 10.78 -4.65 -1.01
N ILE A 319 9.64 -4.97 -0.37
CA ILE A 319 9.52 -6.08 0.59
C ILE A 319 9.91 -7.41 -0.06
N VAL A 320 9.38 -7.68 -1.25
CA VAL A 320 9.68 -8.91 -2.01
C VAL A 320 11.16 -9.02 -2.33
N ALA A 321 11.81 -7.95 -2.74
CA ALA A 321 13.24 -7.92 -3.04
C ALA A 321 14.10 -8.31 -1.83
N GLU A 322 13.82 -7.75 -0.64
CA GLU A 322 14.52 -8.10 0.60
C GLU A 322 14.41 -9.59 0.91
N ILE A 323 13.20 -10.13 0.81
CA ILE A 323 12.91 -11.52 1.13
C ILE A 323 13.52 -12.47 0.08
N LEU A 324 13.43 -12.13 -1.21
CA LEU A 324 14.02 -12.94 -2.28
C LEU A 324 15.54 -13.05 -2.14
N ALA A 325 16.24 -11.93 -1.93
CA ALA A 325 17.69 -11.94 -1.75
C ALA A 325 18.08 -12.78 -0.52
N ASN A 326 17.44 -12.56 0.62
CA ASN A 326 17.71 -13.28 1.84
C ASN A 326 17.45 -14.78 1.71
N ASN A 327 16.27 -15.17 1.22
CA ASN A 327 15.87 -16.58 1.20
C ASN A 327 16.37 -17.36 -0.04
N SER A 328 16.88 -16.70 -1.08
CA SER A 328 17.62 -17.37 -2.16
C SER A 328 19.11 -17.52 -1.86
N ARG A 329 19.60 -16.84 -0.79
CA ARG A 329 21.01 -16.79 -0.38
C ARG A 329 21.94 -16.32 -1.50
N LYS A 330 21.43 -15.37 -2.31
CA LYS A 330 22.14 -14.76 -3.44
C LYS A 330 22.01 -13.25 -3.44
N PRO A 331 22.99 -12.52 -3.99
CA PRO A 331 22.83 -11.12 -4.32
C PRO A 331 21.59 -10.91 -5.21
N LEU A 332 20.87 -9.83 -4.98
CA LEU A 332 19.74 -9.43 -5.83
C LEU A 332 20.26 -9.10 -7.23
N TRP A 333 19.81 -9.85 -8.23
CA TRP A 333 20.29 -9.70 -9.60
C TRP A 333 19.87 -8.35 -10.19
N GLY A 334 20.79 -7.67 -10.88
CA GLY A 334 20.48 -6.41 -11.54
C GLY A 334 20.13 -5.26 -10.59
N TYR A 335 20.66 -5.23 -9.36
CA TYR A 335 20.30 -4.22 -8.35
C TYR A 335 20.26 -2.78 -8.90
N LYS A 336 21.28 -2.35 -9.67
CA LYS A 336 21.27 -1.02 -10.28
C LYS A 336 20.14 -0.85 -11.29
N SER A 337 19.89 -1.89 -12.10
CA SER A 337 18.77 -1.87 -13.07
C SER A 337 17.43 -1.79 -12.36
N LEU A 338 17.28 -2.47 -11.21
CA LEU A 338 16.08 -2.37 -10.37
C LEU A 338 15.87 -0.93 -9.86
N VAL A 339 16.92 -0.30 -9.35
CA VAL A 339 16.85 1.08 -8.85
C VAL A 339 16.45 2.05 -9.98
N PHE A 340 17.11 1.97 -11.13
CA PHE A 340 16.78 2.84 -12.27
C PHE A 340 15.38 2.53 -12.83
N ALA A 341 14.99 1.26 -12.89
CA ALA A 341 13.64 0.89 -13.31
C ALA A 341 12.57 1.48 -12.38
N ALA A 342 12.78 1.44 -11.06
CA ALA A 342 11.86 2.05 -10.10
C ALA A 342 11.76 3.58 -10.26
N LEU A 343 12.89 4.27 -10.48
CA LEU A 343 12.92 5.71 -10.73
C LEU A 343 12.18 6.08 -12.03
N VAL A 344 12.46 5.35 -13.12
CA VAL A 344 11.79 5.57 -14.43
C VAL A 344 10.30 5.25 -14.32
N LEU A 345 9.92 4.19 -13.63
CA LEU A 345 8.53 3.85 -13.37
C LEU A 345 7.79 4.98 -12.66
N GLY A 346 8.39 5.54 -11.60
CA GLY A 346 7.86 6.68 -10.88
C GLY A 346 7.66 7.91 -11.78
N PHE A 347 8.66 8.27 -12.58
CA PHE A 347 8.56 9.38 -13.50
C PHE A 347 7.46 9.17 -14.56
N LEU A 348 7.46 8.02 -15.22
CA LEU A 348 6.49 7.71 -16.28
C LEU A 348 5.06 7.68 -15.77
N SER A 349 4.84 7.38 -14.49
CA SER A 349 3.50 7.32 -13.90
C SER A 349 2.70 8.62 -14.06
N PHE A 350 3.39 9.78 -14.16
CA PHE A 350 2.77 11.09 -14.33
C PHE A 350 2.37 11.44 -15.76
N ILE A 351 2.72 10.62 -16.75
CA ILE A 351 2.42 10.91 -18.16
C ILE A 351 1.57 9.84 -18.84
N VAL A 352 0.87 9.01 -18.05
CA VAL A 352 0.03 7.89 -18.55
C VAL A 352 -1.40 7.92 -18.05
N TRP A 353 -1.78 8.83 -17.14
CA TRP A 353 -3.03 8.78 -16.38
C TRP A 353 -4.29 8.68 -17.24
N ALA A 354 -4.32 9.27 -18.45
CA ALA A 354 -5.55 9.34 -19.22
C ALA A 354 -5.90 8.04 -19.95
N HIS A 355 -5.11 6.97 -19.82
CA HIS A 355 -5.59 5.65 -20.25
C HIS A 355 -6.77 5.13 -19.42
N HIS A 356 -7.05 5.72 -18.26
CA HIS A 356 -8.29 5.50 -17.51
C HIS A 356 -9.49 6.26 -18.08
N MET A 357 -9.28 7.03 -19.15
CA MET A 357 -10.27 7.99 -19.69
C MET A 357 -10.50 7.81 -21.19
N TRP A 358 -10.23 6.63 -21.77
CA TRP A 358 -10.37 6.39 -23.22
C TRP A 358 -11.76 6.76 -23.77
N LEU A 359 -12.81 6.55 -22.98
CA LEU A 359 -14.19 6.79 -23.38
C LEU A 359 -14.67 8.24 -23.20
N THR A 360 -13.77 9.18 -22.84
CA THR A 360 -14.13 10.59 -22.61
C THR A 360 -14.13 11.44 -23.88
N GLY A 361 -13.81 10.86 -25.04
CA GLY A 361 -13.76 11.61 -26.29
C GLY A 361 -12.51 12.47 -26.48
N MET A 362 -11.35 12.03 -25.98
CA MET A 362 -10.08 12.81 -26.02
C MET A 362 -9.49 13.02 -27.41
N GLY A 363 -10.07 12.42 -28.46
CA GLY A 363 -9.56 12.49 -29.83
C GLY A 363 -8.34 11.61 -30.10
N SER A 364 -7.99 11.44 -31.38
CA SER A 364 -6.99 10.47 -31.84
C SER A 364 -5.55 10.81 -31.42
N ALA A 365 -5.17 12.08 -31.49
CA ALA A 365 -3.81 12.51 -31.17
C ALA A 365 -3.46 12.32 -29.69
N VAL A 366 -4.37 12.72 -28.80
CA VAL A 366 -4.21 12.55 -27.34
C VAL A 366 -4.28 11.08 -26.96
N SER A 367 -5.19 10.31 -27.57
CA SER A 367 -5.25 8.85 -27.41
C SER A 367 -3.94 8.17 -27.82
N ALA A 368 -3.38 8.52 -28.98
CA ALA A 368 -2.10 7.95 -29.43
C ALA A 368 -0.94 8.27 -28.47
N PHE A 369 -0.89 9.48 -27.92
CA PHE A 369 0.10 9.86 -26.92
C PHE A 369 -0.01 8.98 -25.67
N PHE A 370 -1.20 8.91 -25.04
CA PHE A 370 -1.37 8.13 -23.82
C PHE A 370 -1.24 6.62 -24.04
N GLN A 371 -1.63 6.10 -25.20
CA GLN A 371 -1.39 4.71 -25.56
C GLN A 371 0.12 4.41 -25.63
N THR A 372 0.89 5.25 -26.31
CA THR A 372 2.35 5.08 -26.45
C THR A 372 3.04 5.14 -25.09
N THR A 373 2.76 6.15 -24.29
CA THR A 373 3.38 6.29 -22.95
C THR A 373 3.00 5.14 -22.02
N THR A 374 1.76 4.64 -22.10
CA THR A 374 1.29 3.50 -21.32
C THR A 374 1.97 2.19 -21.72
N LEU A 375 2.27 1.98 -22.99
CA LEU A 375 3.05 0.83 -23.42
C LEU A 375 4.52 0.94 -22.95
N ILE A 376 5.10 2.15 -22.96
CA ILE A 376 6.47 2.37 -22.50
C ILE A 376 6.62 2.09 -21.00
N ILE A 377 5.65 2.43 -20.16
CA ILE A 377 5.73 2.21 -18.69
C ILE A 377 5.73 0.71 -18.32
N SER A 378 5.32 -0.17 -19.23
CA SER A 378 5.42 -1.62 -19.00
C SER A 378 6.89 -2.10 -18.95
N ILE A 379 7.81 -1.42 -19.63
CA ILE A 379 9.23 -1.80 -19.72
C ILE A 379 9.91 -1.85 -18.36
N PRO A 380 9.90 -0.79 -17.51
CA PRO A 380 10.48 -0.87 -16.18
C PRO A 380 9.83 -1.94 -15.30
N SER A 381 8.53 -2.17 -15.41
CA SER A 381 7.85 -3.24 -14.66
C SER A 381 8.36 -4.63 -15.05
N VAL A 382 8.57 -4.88 -16.36
CA VAL A 382 9.16 -6.12 -16.87
C VAL A 382 10.61 -6.30 -16.39
N ILE A 383 11.40 -5.22 -16.36
CA ILE A 383 12.78 -5.25 -15.84
C ILE A 383 12.78 -5.70 -14.38
N ILE A 384 11.94 -5.09 -13.53
CA ILE A 384 11.86 -5.44 -12.11
C ILE A 384 11.43 -6.90 -11.93
N LEU A 385 10.37 -7.32 -12.59
CA LEU A 385 9.86 -8.68 -12.46
C LEU A 385 10.88 -9.73 -12.97
N SER A 386 11.51 -9.47 -14.11
CA SER A 386 12.55 -10.35 -14.66
C SER A 386 13.76 -10.46 -13.71
N ALA A 387 14.19 -9.35 -13.13
CA ALA A 387 15.28 -9.34 -12.14
C ALA A 387 14.95 -10.21 -10.92
N PHE A 388 13.71 -10.18 -10.45
CA PHE A 388 13.26 -11.01 -9.34
C PHE A 388 13.29 -12.51 -9.70
N PHE A 389 12.79 -12.90 -10.88
CA PHE A 389 12.89 -14.28 -11.35
C PHE A 389 14.34 -14.75 -11.49
N ILE A 390 15.21 -13.93 -12.07
CA ILE A 390 16.62 -14.26 -12.25
C ILE A 390 17.34 -14.35 -10.89
N SER A 391 16.92 -13.58 -9.90
CA SER A 391 17.46 -13.67 -8.53
C SER A 391 17.21 -15.04 -7.88
N LEU A 392 16.16 -15.74 -8.27
CA LEU A 392 15.89 -17.11 -7.81
C LEU A 392 16.76 -18.17 -8.49
N TRP A 393 17.19 -17.93 -9.74
CA TRP A 393 17.92 -18.90 -10.54
C TRP A 393 19.26 -19.29 -9.90
N GLY A 394 19.44 -20.59 -9.63
CA GLY A 394 20.64 -21.11 -8.99
C GLY A 394 20.83 -20.70 -7.52
N GLY A 395 19.77 -20.23 -6.85
CA GLY A 395 19.78 -19.92 -5.42
C GLY A 395 19.54 -21.15 -4.54
N SER A 396 20.00 -21.08 -3.29
CA SER A 396 19.67 -22.05 -2.23
C SER A 396 18.40 -21.60 -1.51
N ILE A 397 17.24 -21.88 -2.11
CA ILE A 397 15.96 -21.31 -1.70
C ILE A 397 15.46 -21.92 -0.39
N ARG A 398 15.18 -21.06 0.61
CA ARG A 398 14.57 -21.42 1.88
C ARG A 398 13.09 -21.12 1.83
N PHE A 399 12.21 -22.13 1.65
CA PHE A 399 10.75 -21.97 1.56
C PHE A 399 10.07 -21.85 2.94
N ASN A 400 10.37 -20.78 3.66
CA ASN A 400 9.61 -20.33 4.81
C ASN A 400 8.37 -19.51 4.39
N VAL A 401 7.49 -19.17 5.32
CA VAL A 401 6.24 -18.43 5.02
C VAL A 401 6.49 -17.10 4.31
N PRO A 402 7.43 -16.22 4.73
CA PRO A 402 7.74 -15.01 3.97
C PRO A 402 8.10 -15.31 2.51
N MET A 403 8.91 -16.33 2.27
CA MET A 403 9.34 -16.71 0.92
C MET A 403 8.21 -17.28 0.07
N LEU A 404 7.27 -18.02 0.66
CA LEU A 404 6.10 -18.51 -0.06
C LEU A 404 5.26 -17.36 -0.61
N PHE A 405 4.98 -16.35 0.21
CA PHE A 405 4.25 -15.15 -0.23
C PHE A 405 5.05 -14.35 -1.27
N ALA A 406 6.36 -14.16 -1.06
CA ALA A 406 7.22 -13.43 -1.98
C ALA A 406 7.37 -14.14 -3.34
N THR A 407 7.47 -15.48 -3.37
CA THR A 407 7.51 -16.23 -4.63
C THR A 407 6.17 -16.27 -5.34
N ALA A 408 5.05 -16.33 -4.61
CA ALA A 408 3.72 -16.26 -5.20
C ALA A 408 3.43 -14.88 -5.82
N PHE A 409 3.96 -13.80 -5.25
CA PHE A 409 3.89 -12.46 -5.83
C PHE A 409 4.32 -12.44 -7.30
N LEU A 410 5.39 -13.14 -7.67
CA LEU A 410 6.00 -13.05 -9.00
C LEU A 410 5.04 -13.44 -10.13
N PRO A 411 4.48 -14.66 -10.17
CA PRO A 411 3.54 -15.04 -11.22
C PRO A 411 2.21 -14.25 -11.11
N MET A 412 1.75 -13.93 -9.91
CA MET A 412 0.49 -13.21 -9.73
C MET A 412 0.60 -11.77 -10.25
N PHE A 413 1.66 -11.06 -9.89
CA PHE A 413 1.95 -9.75 -10.46
C PHE A 413 2.21 -9.83 -11.98
N GLY A 414 2.85 -10.91 -12.45
CA GLY A 414 3.07 -11.17 -13.87
C GLY A 414 1.75 -11.27 -14.65
N ILE A 415 0.77 -12.03 -14.16
CA ILE A 415 -0.58 -12.11 -14.74
C ILE A 415 -1.24 -10.74 -14.73
N GLY A 416 -1.17 -10.03 -13.60
CA GLY A 416 -1.68 -8.67 -13.49
C GLY A 416 -1.09 -7.74 -14.54
N GLY A 417 0.24 -7.70 -14.68
CA GLY A 417 0.91 -6.85 -15.65
C GLY A 417 0.57 -7.18 -17.09
N LEU A 418 0.60 -8.47 -17.47
CA LEU A 418 0.27 -8.92 -18.83
C LEU A 418 -1.17 -8.61 -19.22
N THR A 419 -2.10 -8.73 -18.29
CA THR A 419 -3.53 -8.40 -18.55
C THR A 419 -3.80 -6.90 -18.63
N GLY A 420 -2.87 -6.06 -18.22
CA GLY A 420 -2.91 -4.61 -18.43
C GLY A 420 -2.59 -4.19 -19.85
N ILE A 421 -1.86 -5.00 -20.63
CA ILE A 421 -1.48 -4.66 -22.00
C ILE A 421 -2.70 -4.43 -22.92
N PRO A 422 -3.74 -5.29 -22.95
CA PRO A 422 -4.95 -4.98 -23.70
C PRO A 422 -5.63 -3.67 -23.29
N LEU A 423 -5.64 -3.34 -22.00
CA LEU A 423 -6.23 -2.08 -21.49
C LEU A 423 -5.42 -0.84 -21.88
N ALA A 424 -4.14 -1.00 -22.25
CA ALA A 424 -3.31 0.08 -22.77
C ALA A 424 -3.69 0.49 -24.19
N PHE A 425 -4.36 -0.39 -24.95
CA PHE A 425 -4.84 -0.09 -26.31
C PHE A 425 -6.27 0.48 -26.27
N ASN A 426 -6.45 1.71 -26.75
CA ASN A 426 -7.75 2.34 -26.82
C ASN A 426 -8.79 1.46 -27.53
N SER A 427 -8.42 0.83 -28.65
CA SER A 427 -9.31 -0.05 -29.42
C SER A 427 -9.79 -1.27 -28.64
N ALA A 428 -8.97 -1.85 -27.78
CA ALA A 428 -9.36 -2.99 -26.95
C ALA A 428 -10.12 -2.52 -25.71
N ASP A 429 -9.68 -1.43 -25.06
CA ASP A 429 -10.33 -0.92 -23.86
C ASP A 429 -11.74 -0.39 -24.15
N LEU A 430 -12.05 -0.02 -25.38
CA LEU A 430 -13.41 0.32 -25.81
C LEU A 430 -14.46 -0.75 -25.42
N TYR A 431 -14.05 -2.03 -25.43
CA TYR A 431 -14.89 -3.16 -25.05
C TYR A 431 -14.67 -3.66 -23.62
N LEU A 432 -13.51 -3.38 -23.03
CA LEU A 432 -13.12 -3.89 -21.72
C LEU A 432 -13.33 -2.88 -20.59
N HIS A 433 -13.47 -1.59 -20.93
CA HIS A 433 -13.63 -0.50 -19.96
C HIS A 433 -14.84 -0.73 -19.07
N ASP A 434 -14.67 -0.51 -17.77
CA ASP A 434 -15.70 -0.73 -16.75
C ASP A 434 -16.32 -2.15 -16.73
N THR A 435 -15.62 -3.16 -17.25
CA THR A 435 -16.01 -4.56 -17.14
C THR A 435 -15.28 -5.28 -16.00
N TYR A 436 -15.68 -6.55 -15.76
CA TYR A 436 -15.01 -7.43 -14.81
C TYR A 436 -13.58 -7.80 -15.23
N TYR A 437 -13.21 -7.60 -16.50
CA TYR A 437 -11.82 -7.73 -16.95
C TYR A 437 -10.91 -6.74 -16.23
N VAL A 438 -11.32 -5.48 -16.11
CA VAL A 438 -10.56 -4.45 -15.38
C VAL A 438 -10.46 -4.80 -13.91
N ILE A 439 -11.56 -5.33 -13.30
CA ILE A 439 -11.55 -5.78 -11.90
C ILE A 439 -10.52 -6.89 -11.71
N ALA A 440 -10.51 -7.90 -12.56
CA ALA A 440 -9.55 -8.99 -12.50
C ALA A 440 -8.12 -8.49 -12.63
N HIS A 441 -7.85 -7.61 -13.61
CA HIS A 441 -6.55 -7.04 -13.87
C HIS A 441 -5.96 -6.38 -12.62
N PHE A 442 -6.61 -5.35 -12.07
CA PHE A 442 -6.03 -4.63 -10.95
C PHE A 442 -6.02 -5.45 -9.65
N HIS A 443 -6.95 -6.39 -9.47
CA HIS A 443 -6.88 -7.28 -8.30
C HIS A 443 -5.70 -8.23 -8.34
N TYR A 444 -5.27 -8.73 -9.50
CA TYR A 444 -4.02 -9.49 -9.60
C TYR A 444 -2.80 -8.65 -9.20
N ILE A 445 -2.83 -7.34 -9.44
CA ILE A 445 -1.78 -6.41 -9.00
C ILE A 445 -1.83 -6.20 -7.48
N VAL A 446 -3.03 -5.89 -6.93
CA VAL A 446 -3.12 -5.42 -5.53
C VAL A 446 -3.35 -6.57 -4.53
N ALA A 447 -4.13 -7.60 -4.86
CA ALA A 447 -4.48 -8.64 -3.90
C ALA A 447 -3.38 -9.71 -3.78
N PRO A 448 -3.13 -10.62 -4.74
CA PRO A 448 -2.00 -11.54 -4.66
C PRO A 448 -0.64 -10.86 -4.99
N GLY A 449 -0.67 -9.64 -5.50
CA GLY A 449 0.51 -8.79 -5.61
C GLY A 449 0.78 -8.08 -4.27
N THR A 450 0.33 -6.84 -4.11
CA THR A 450 0.68 -6.00 -2.95
C THR A 450 0.35 -6.65 -1.61
N ILE A 451 -0.88 -7.16 -1.40
CA ILE A 451 -1.27 -7.71 -0.09
C ILE A 451 -0.42 -8.93 0.27
N PHE A 452 -0.05 -9.78 -0.70
CA PHE A 452 0.86 -10.90 -0.44
C PHE A 452 2.25 -10.40 -0.03
N ALA A 453 2.75 -9.35 -0.67
CA ALA A 453 4.00 -8.72 -0.25
C ALA A 453 3.91 -8.16 1.18
N LEU A 454 2.78 -7.55 1.56
CA LEU A 454 2.56 -7.05 2.92
C LEU A 454 2.54 -8.19 3.95
N PHE A 455 1.86 -9.29 3.67
CA PHE A 455 1.91 -10.46 4.55
C PHE A 455 3.32 -11.05 4.63
N ALA A 456 4.03 -11.15 3.50
CA ALA A 456 5.44 -11.56 3.50
C ALA A 456 6.29 -10.69 4.44
N GLY A 457 6.12 -9.36 4.36
CA GLY A 457 6.80 -8.39 5.21
C GLY A 457 6.43 -8.53 6.69
N ILE A 458 5.14 -8.74 7.01
CA ILE A 458 4.71 -8.97 8.40
C ILE A 458 5.42 -10.20 8.97
N TYR A 459 5.40 -11.35 8.30
CA TYR A 459 6.11 -12.54 8.76
C TYR A 459 7.63 -12.34 8.85
N TYR A 460 8.22 -11.57 7.92
CA TYR A 460 9.67 -11.35 7.85
C TYR A 460 10.18 -10.42 8.96
N TRP A 461 9.54 -9.28 9.22
CA TRP A 461 9.96 -8.33 10.25
C TRP A 461 9.28 -8.53 11.60
N PHE A 462 8.33 -9.49 11.74
CA PHE A 462 7.71 -9.81 13.03
C PHE A 462 8.75 -10.10 14.14
N PRO A 463 9.80 -10.92 13.90
CA PRO A 463 10.83 -11.15 14.92
C PRO A 463 11.57 -9.87 15.31
N LYS A 464 11.80 -8.94 14.38
CA LYS A 464 12.41 -7.65 14.70
C LYS A 464 11.50 -6.80 15.60
N ALA A 465 10.21 -6.80 15.33
CA ALA A 465 9.24 -6.00 16.09
C ALA A 465 8.90 -6.56 17.47
N THR A 466 8.99 -7.88 17.66
CA THR A 466 8.46 -8.56 18.85
C THR A 466 9.50 -9.39 19.63
N GLY A 467 10.66 -9.65 19.05
CA GLY A 467 11.64 -10.61 19.58
C GLY A 467 11.17 -12.07 19.51
N ARG A 468 10.15 -12.37 18.72
CA ARG A 468 9.55 -13.71 18.60
C ARG A 468 9.22 -14.07 17.16
N MET A 469 9.20 -15.36 16.86
CA MET A 469 8.82 -15.91 15.57
C MET A 469 7.33 -16.23 15.52
N MET A 470 6.69 -15.97 14.38
CA MET A 470 5.37 -16.50 14.06
C MET A 470 5.45 -17.99 13.74
N ASN A 471 4.36 -18.72 13.97
CA ASN A 471 4.32 -20.16 13.71
C ASN A 471 4.21 -20.45 12.20
N GLU A 472 5.14 -21.25 11.68
CA GLU A 472 5.24 -21.62 10.26
C GLU A 472 4.04 -22.45 9.77
N PHE A 473 3.53 -23.38 10.59
CA PHE A 473 2.39 -24.21 10.20
C PHE A 473 1.14 -23.35 9.94
N TRP A 474 0.77 -22.51 10.90
CA TRP A 474 -0.37 -21.60 10.74
C TRP A 474 -0.16 -20.59 9.63
N GLY A 475 1.08 -20.16 9.39
CA GLY A 475 1.43 -19.33 8.24
C GLY A 475 1.16 -20.01 6.90
N LYS A 476 1.44 -21.31 6.78
CA LYS A 476 1.14 -22.11 5.57
C LYS A 476 -0.36 -22.38 5.42
N VAL A 477 -1.07 -22.59 6.53
CA VAL A 477 -2.54 -22.70 6.54
C VAL A 477 -3.21 -21.39 6.07
N HIS A 478 -2.62 -20.24 6.36
CA HIS A 478 -3.05 -18.95 5.81
C HIS A 478 -2.71 -18.82 4.32
N PHE A 479 -1.48 -19.18 3.91
CA PHE A 479 -0.96 -18.94 2.56
C PHE A 479 -1.69 -19.75 1.48
N TRP A 480 -1.76 -21.08 1.63
CA TRP A 480 -2.24 -21.94 0.55
C TRP A 480 -3.70 -21.68 0.15
N PRO A 481 -4.66 -21.60 1.09
CA PRO A 481 -6.02 -21.27 0.71
C PRO A 481 -6.13 -19.87 0.11
N SER A 482 -5.36 -18.89 0.62
CA SER A 482 -5.35 -17.53 0.06
C SER A 482 -4.88 -17.53 -1.40
N LEU A 483 -3.80 -18.21 -1.73
CA LEU A 483 -3.29 -18.31 -3.10
C LEU A 483 -4.28 -19.01 -4.05
N ILE A 484 -4.87 -20.12 -3.62
CA ILE A 484 -5.83 -20.87 -4.43
C ILE A 484 -7.10 -20.04 -4.66
N CYS A 485 -7.67 -19.50 -3.59
CA CYS A 485 -8.90 -18.73 -3.68
C CYS A 485 -8.75 -17.45 -4.51
N MET A 486 -7.60 -16.74 -4.43
CA MET A 486 -7.33 -15.58 -5.28
C MET A 486 -7.47 -15.92 -6.77
N ASN A 487 -6.94 -17.06 -7.20
CA ASN A 487 -7.05 -17.50 -8.59
C ASN A 487 -8.49 -17.93 -8.96
N VAL A 488 -9.18 -18.64 -8.07
CA VAL A 488 -10.60 -19.04 -8.30
C VAL A 488 -11.53 -17.82 -8.35
N ILE A 489 -11.19 -16.74 -7.63
CA ILE A 489 -11.98 -15.50 -7.64
C ILE A 489 -11.72 -14.70 -8.92
N PHE A 490 -10.46 -14.38 -9.23
CA PHE A 490 -10.15 -13.34 -10.21
C PHE A 490 -9.90 -13.89 -11.62
N LEU A 491 -9.44 -15.13 -11.80
CA LEU A 491 -9.22 -15.69 -13.13
C LEU A 491 -10.52 -15.78 -13.96
N PRO A 492 -11.66 -16.27 -13.42
CA PRO A 492 -12.91 -16.29 -14.17
C PRO A 492 -13.45 -14.90 -14.50
N MET A 493 -13.12 -13.88 -13.69
CA MET A 493 -13.59 -12.50 -13.95
C MET A 493 -13.03 -11.90 -15.23
N PHE A 494 -11.86 -12.34 -15.72
CA PHE A 494 -11.39 -11.94 -17.05
C PHE A 494 -12.38 -12.38 -18.13
N LEU A 495 -12.85 -13.61 -18.07
CA LEU A 495 -13.80 -14.16 -19.04
C LEU A 495 -15.19 -13.50 -18.87
N GLN A 496 -15.65 -13.28 -17.64
CA GLN A 496 -16.88 -12.54 -17.39
C GLN A 496 -16.83 -11.14 -18.03
N GLY A 497 -15.70 -10.42 -17.90
CA GLY A 497 -15.51 -9.11 -18.51
C GLY A 497 -15.48 -9.15 -20.03
N MET A 498 -14.81 -10.14 -20.63
CA MET A 498 -14.80 -10.35 -22.09
C MET A 498 -16.18 -10.71 -22.64
N LEU A 499 -17.06 -11.30 -21.86
CA LEU A 499 -18.46 -11.57 -22.18
C LEU A 499 -19.38 -10.36 -21.94
N GLY A 500 -18.84 -9.21 -21.52
CA GLY A 500 -19.57 -7.96 -21.36
C GLY A 500 -20.17 -7.74 -19.97
N MET A 501 -19.78 -8.51 -18.95
CA MET A 501 -20.23 -8.21 -17.59
C MET A 501 -19.56 -6.94 -17.08
N HIS A 502 -20.34 -5.89 -16.86
CA HIS A 502 -19.85 -4.63 -16.31
C HIS A 502 -19.68 -4.68 -14.80
N ARG A 503 -18.72 -3.92 -14.30
CA ARG A 503 -18.53 -3.69 -12.87
C ARG A 503 -19.69 -2.87 -12.29
N ARG A 504 -19.93 -2.98 -11.00
CA ARG A 504 -20.97 -2.24 -10.26
C ARG A 504 -22.41 -2.65 -10.55
N TRP A 505 -22.65 -3.67 -11.36
CA TRP A 505 -23.99 -4.21 -11.52
C TRP A 505 -24.42 -4.99 -10.27
N TYR A 506 -25.47 -4.52 -9.66
CA TYR A 506 -26.03 -5.02 -8.42
C TYR A 506 -26.66 -6.42 -8.55
N ASP A 507 -27.21 -6.75 -9.70
CA ASP A 507 -27.89 -8.03 -9.99
C ASP A 507 -26.99 -9.07 -10.67
N GLY A 508 -25.68 -8.83 -10.72
CA GLY A 508 -24.75 -9.72 -11.38
C GLY A 508 -24.92 -9.84 -12.90
N GLY A 509 -25.60 -8.88 -13.51
CA GLY A 509 -25.84 -8.81 -14.96
C GLY A 509 -27.12 -9.49 -15.43
N GLN A 510 -27.95 -10.03 -14.54
CA GLN A 510 -29.18 -10.73 -14.91
C GLN A 510 -30.18 -9.82 -15.63
N GLY A 511 -30.35 -8.59 -15.18
CA GLY A 511 -31.23 -7.61 -15.81
C GLY A 511 -30.80 -7.15 -17.21
N TRP A 512 -29.57 -7.46 -17.63
CA TRP A 512 -28.99 -7.05 -18.91
C TRP A 512 -28.79 -8.19 -19.89
N ASN A 513 -29.33 -9.38 -19.60
CA ASN A 513 -29.14 -10.61 -20.38
C ASN A 513 -27.67 -10.95 -20.68
N VAL A 514 -26.75 -10.53 -19.82
CA VAL A 514 -25.36 -10.91 -19.93
C VAL A 514 -25.19 -12.29 -19.30
N SER A 515 -25.19 -13.31 -20.14
CA SER A 515 -24.97 -14.70 -19.69
C SER A 515 -23.50 -14.94 -19.46
N THR A 516 -23.11 -15.13 -18.19
CA THR A 516 -21.79 -15.67 -17.83
C THR A 516 -21.80 -17.20 -17.75
N GLU A 517 -22.87 -17.83 -18.27
CA GLU A 517 -23.13 -19.27 -18.17
C GLU A 517 -22.33 -20.13 -19.14
N HIS A 518 -21.65 -19.53 -20.13
CA HIS A 518 -20.94 -20.25 -21.20
C HIS A 518 -19.41 -20.18 -21.08
N ILE A 519 -18.88 -19.84 -19.91
CA ILE A 519 -17.44 -19.81 -19.68
C ILE A 519 -16.87 -21.24 -19.75
N TRP A 520 -15.85 -21.46 -20.58
CA TRP A 520 -15.19 -22.76 -20.79
C TRP A 520 -16.12 -23.90 -21.26
N GLY A 521 -17.20 -23.55 -21.97
CA GLY A 521 -18.16 -24.55 -22.47
C GLY A 521 -19.07 -25.16 -21.39
N LEU A 522 -19.05 -24.65 -20.18
CA LEU A 522 -19.97 -25.03 -19.11
C LEU A 522 -21.27 -24.23 -19.27
N THR A 523 -22.27 -24.85 -19.88
CA THR A 523 -23.61 -24.27 -20.00
C THR A 523 -24.40 -24.38 -18.70
N GLY A 524 -25.11 -23.31 -18.31
CA GLY A 524 -25.95 -23.29 -17.11
C GLY A 524 -25.18 -23.13 -15.79
N PHE A 525 -23.87 -22.84 -15.84
CA PHE A 525 -23.05 -22.67 -14.64
C PHE A 525 -22.93 -21.20 -14.24
N GLN A 526 -23.49 -20.82 -13.10
CA GLN A 526 -23.43 -19.47 -12.59
C GLN A 526 -22.10 -19.15 -11.90
N TRP A 527 -21.17 -18.58 -12.63
CA TRP A 527 -19.81 -18.29 -12.13
C TRP A 527 -19.74 -17.40 -10.89
N ASN A 528 -20.72 -16.52 -10.67
CA ASN A 528 -20.75 -15.68 -9.47
C ASN A 528 -20.85 -16.49 -8.17
N THR A 529 -21.49 -17.66 -8.19
CA THR A 529 -21.59 -18.53 -7.00
C THR A 529 -20.26 -19.11 -6.56
N PRO A 530 -19.47 -19.85 -7.39
CA PRO A 530 -18.16 -20.36 -6.98
C PRO A 530 -17.15 -19.27 -6.66
N ILE A 531 -17.18 -18.14 -7.39
CA ILE A 531 -16.34 -16.97 -7.07
C ILE A 531 -16.67 -16.46 -5.65
N SER A 532 -17.94 -16.39 -5.28
CA SER A 532 -18.36 -15.93 -3.95
C SER A 532 -17.98 -16.92 -2.86
N ILE A 533 -18.17 -18.23 -3.10
CA ILE A 533 -17.74 -19.27 -2.17
C ILE A 533 -16.22 -19.20 -1.94
N ALA A 534 -15.43 -19.07 -3.00
CA ALA A 534 -13.98 -18.90 -2.89
C ALA A 534 -13.59 -17.64 -2.10
N ALA A 535 -14.33 -16.53 -2.27
CA ALA A 535 -14.09 -15.30 -1.51
C ALA A 535 -14.38 -15.50 -0.01
N TRP A 536 -15.44 -16.20 0.35
CA TRP A 536 -15.73 -16.49 1.76
C TRP A 536 -14.73 -17.47 2.36
N VAL A 537 -14.30 -18.50 1.63
CA VAL A 537 -13.21 -19.40 2.07
C VAL A 537 -11.91 -18.62 2.26
N MET A 538 -11.59 -17.69 1.37
CA MET A 538 -10.44 -16.81 1.54
C MET A 538 -10.56 -15.94 2.81
N GLY A 539 -11.76 -15.43 3.10
CA GLY A 539 -12.04 -14.71 4.35
C GLY A 539 -11.77 -15.58 5.59
N LEU A 540 -12.23 -16.82 5.57
CA LEU A 540 -11.95 -17.78 6.65
C LEU A 540 -10.45 -18.10 6.76
N ALA A 541 -9.72 -18.13 5.65
CA ALA A 541 -8.28 -18.36 5.65
C ALA A 541 -7.47 -17.25 6.32
N GLN A 542 -8.05 -16.07 6.56
CA GLN A 542 -7.39 -15.01 7.33
C GLN A 542 -7.42 -15.25 8.84
N ILE A 543 -8.36 -16.06 9.34
CA ILE A 543 -8.48 -16.37 10.77
C ILE A 543 -7.19 -17.02 11.31
N PRO A 544 -6.58 -18.03 10.68
CA PRO A 544 -5.28 -18.57 11.08
C PRO A 544 -4.19 -17.52 11.19
N PHE A 545 -4.14 -16.52 10.27
CA PHE A 545 -3.21 -15.41 10.37
C PHE A 545 -3.45 -14.56 11.62
N ILE A 546 -4.70 -14.15 11.85
CA ILE A 546 -5.07 -13.31 13.00
C ILE A 546 -4.70 -14.02 14.31
N ILE A 547 -5.07 -15.30 14.45
CA ILE A 547 -4.74 -16.10 15.64
C ILE A 547 -3.22 -16.24 15.79
N ASN A 548 -2.50 -16.57 14.71
CA ASN A 548 -1.05 -16.73 14.74
C ASN A 548 -0.35 -15.42 15.11
N PHE A 549 -0.79 -14.30 14.55
CA PHE A 549 -0.23 -12.98 14.83
C PHE A 549 -0.33 -12.63 16.32
N PHE A 550 -1.54 -12.65 16.88
CA PHE A 550 -1.73 -12.32 18.30
C PHE A 550 -1.11 -13.35 19.23
N HIS A 551 -1.32 -14.64 18.97
CA HIS A 551 -0.70 -15.69 19.79
C HIS A 551 0.83 -15.56 19.83
N SER A 552 1.46 -15.25 18.69
CA SER A 552 2.91 -15.19 18.61
C SER A 552 3.53 -13.98 19.32
N ILE A 553 2.77 -12.87 19.53
CA ILE A 553 3.23 -11.72 20.32
C ILE A 553 3.59 -12.17 21.76
N TRP A 554 2.82 -13.10 22.36
CA TRP A 554 3.03 -13.52 23.75
C TRP A 554 3.64 -14.92 23.88
N LYS A 555 3.32 -15.83 22.98
CA LYS A 555 3.66 -17.26 23.06
C LYS A 555 4.56 -17.76 21.92
N GLY A 556 4.87 -16.93 20.93
CA GLY A 556 5.80 -17.29 19.85
C GLY A 556 7.18 -17.70 20.36
N LYS A 557 7.90 -18.55 19.62
CA LYS A 557 9.29 -18.93 19.92
C LYS A 557 10.13 -17.65 19.98
N LYS A 558 10.84 -17.40 21.10
CA LYS A 558 11.78 -16.28 21.20
C LYS A 558 12.91 -16.46 20.19
N VAL A 559 13.36 -15.36 19.61
CA VAL A 559 14.56 -15.38 18.75
C VAL A 559 15.80 -15.67 19.60
N GLU A 560 16.74 -16.41 19.03
CA GLU A 560 18.01 -16.77 19.69
C GLU A 560 19.05 -15.65 19.55
N ASN A 561 18.91 -14.84 18.49
CA ASN A 561 19.76 -13.67 18.21
C ASN A 561 18.93 -12.60 17.47
N ASP A 562 19.50 -11.42 17.30
CA ASP A 562 18.84 -10.27 16.66
C ASP A 562 18.68 -10.41 15.14
N ASN A 563 19.30 -11.41 14.51
CA ASN A 563 19.27 -11.69 13.08
C ASN A 563 18.86 -13.16 12.79
N PRO A 564 17.59 -13.55 13.04
CA PRO A 564 17.15 -14.94 12.90
C PRO A 564 17.11 -15.43 11.44
N TRP A 565 17.23 -14.54 10.48
CA TRP A 565 17.23 -14.86 9.06
C TRP A 565 18.62 -14.96 8.42
N ASP A 566 19.68 -14.65 9.15
CA ASP A 566 21.03 -14.44 8.60
C ASP A 566 21.02 -13.43 7.46
N ALA A 567 20.33 -12.32 7.66
CA ALA A 567 20.19 -11.25 6.69
C ALA A 567 21.41 -10.31 6.71
N THR A 568 21.54 -9.48 5.66
CA THR A 568 22.74 -8.67 5.44
C THR A 568 22.55 -7.19 5.74
N THR A 569 21.31 -6.72 5.84
CA THR A 569 20.95 -5.30 5.97
C THR A 569 20.99 -4.78 7.40
N LEU A 570 21.14 -3.46 7.58
CA LEU A 570 21.46 -2.82 8.86
C LEU A 570 20.41 -3.02 9.96
N GLU A 571 19.12 -3.15 9.62
CA GLU A 571 18.05 -3.35 10.61
C GLU A 571 18.28 -4.61 11.47
N TRP A 572 19.00 -5.58 10.94
CA TRP A 572 19.31 -6.83 11.66
C TRP A 572 20.49 -6.70 12.61
N THR A 573 21.15 -5.53 12.66
CA THR A 573 22.16 -5.20 13.68
C THR A 573 21.56 -4.55 14.92
N ALA A 574 20.33 -4.06 14.83
CA ALA A 574 19.60 -3.52 15.96
C ALA A 574 19.04 -4.63 16.86
N PRO A 575 18.84 -4.40 18.18
CA PRO A 575 18.18 -5.35 19.07
C PRO A 575 16.76 -5.73 18.58
N SER A 576 16.27 -6.88 19.02
CA SER A 576 14.94 -7.39 18.70
C SER A 576 14.09 -7.62 19.96
N PRO A 577 13.16 -6.70 20.32
CA PRO A 577 12.76 -5.46 19.62
C PRO A 577 13.79 -4.32 19.79
N PRO A 578 13.83 -3.34 18.84
CA PRO A 578 14.72 -2.20 18.95
C PRO A 578 14.30 -1.26 20.08
N GLY A 579 15.26 -0.79 20.87
CA GLY A 579 15.06 0.21 21.91
C GLY A 579 14.89 1.63 21.35
N HIS A 580 14.81 2.62 22.23
CA HIS A 580 14.84 4.04 21.84
C HIS A 580 16.20 4.35 21.17
N GLY A 581 16.19 5.10 20.06
CA GLY A 581 17.38 5.38 19.26
C GLY A 581 17.85 4.21 18.39
N ASN A 582 17.12 3.09 18.35
CA ASN A 582 17.27 1.93 17.46
C ASN A 582 18.51 1.07 17.70
N PHE A 583 19.69 1.65 17.79
CA PHE A 583 20.96 0.94 17.84
C PHE A 583 21.70 1.20 19.16
N ILE A 584 22.34 0.16 19.71
CA ILE A 584 23.22 0.32 20.88
C ILE A 584 24.45 1.16 20.51
N LYS A 585 24.97 0.96 19.30
CA LYS A 585 26.05 1.75 18.71
C LYS A 585 25.66 2.13 17.29
N ALA A 586 25.81 3.41 16.93
CA ALA A 586 25.51 3.90 15.59
C ALA A 586 26.25 3.06 14.53
N PRO A 587 25.54 2.47 13.55
CA PRO A 587 26.15 1.60 12.57
C PRO A 587 26.94 2.41 11.53
N VAL A 588 27.96 1.78 10.94
CA VAL A 588 28.70 2.28 9.78
C VAL A 588 28.54 1.26 8.68
N ALA A 589 28.16 1.67 7.48
CA ALA A 589 28.01 0.77 6.34
C ALA A 589 29.32 0.70 5.52
N TYR A 590 29.87 -0.47 5.40
CA TYR A 590 31.08 -0.72 4.60
C TYR A 590 30.76 -1.41 3.28
N ARG A 591 29.60 -2.09 3.17
CA ARG A 591 29.24 -3.03 2.10
C ARG A 591 27.89 -2.71 1.46
N GLY A 592 27.60 -3.39 0.34
CA GLY A 592 26.28 -3.40 -0.28
C GLY A 592 25.23 -4.14 0.55
N PRO A 593 23.93 -4.01 0.20
CA PRO A 593 22.85 -4.57 1.03
C PRO A 593 22.67 -6.09 0.88
N TYR A 594 23.21 -6.73 -0.16
CA TYR A 594 22.88 -8.11 -0.51
C TYR A 594 24.13 -8.98 -0.75
N GLU A 595 25.07 -8.94 0.18
CA GLU A 595 26.31 -9.74 0.09
C GLU A 595 26.11 -11.15 0.65
N TYR A 596 25.44 -12.00 -0.14
CA TYR A 596 25.25 -13.42 0.13
C TYR A 596 26.23 -14.28 -0.66
N SER A 597 26.63 -15.41 -0.07
CA SER A 597 27.47 -16.46 -0.69
C SER A 597 28.76 -15.93 -1.32
N LEU A 598 29.43 -15.00 -0.63
CA LEU A 598 30.72 -14.48 -1.08
C LEU A 598 31.78 -15.60 -1.07
N PRO A 599 32.63 -15.68 -2.12
CA PRO A 599 33.71 -16.65 -2.16
C PRO A 599 34.65 -16.52 -0.96
N ARG A 600 35.15 -17.65 -0.42
CA ARG A 600 36.11 -17.74 0.66
C ARG A 600 35.62 -17.28 2.05
N ARG A 601 34.35 -16.97 2.23
CA ARG A 601 33.77 -16.75 3.56
C ARG A 601 33.24 -18.07 4.14
N GLY A 602 33.47 -18.30 5.44
CA GLY A 602 32.98 -19.49 6.14
C GLY A 602 31.47 -19.52 6.40
N ARG A 603 30.77 -18.45 6.03
CA ARG A 603 29.31 -18.30 6.11
C ARG A 603 28.74 -17.74 4.81
N ASP A 604 27.45 -17.95 4.56
CA ASP A 604 26.78 -17.59 3.30
C ASP A 604 26.18 -16.18 3.31
N TYR A 605 26.48 -15.34 4.30
CA TYR A 605 26.06 -13.94 4.38
C TYR A 605 27.14 -13.05 4.99
N THR A 606 27.14 -11.77 4.64
CA THR A 606 28.03 -10.74 5.20
C THR A 606 27.24 -9.47 5.45
N MET A 607 27.27 -8.98 6.68
CA MET A 607 26.42 -7.82 7.05
C MET A 607 27.03 -6.50 6.53
N GLN A 608 26.18 -5.52 6.25
CA GLN A 608 26.59 -4.22 5.72
C GLN A 608 27.57 -3.46 6.64
N ASN A 609 27.50 -3.68 7.94
CA ASN A 609 28.37 -3.04 8.93
C ASN A 609 29.70 -3.77 9.16
N GLU A 610 29.99 -4.84 8.43
CA GLU A 610 31.25 -5.54 8.51
C GLU A 610 32.30 -4.89 7.61
N PRO A 611 33.49 -4.55 8.15
CA PRO A 611 34.57 -3.99 7.35
C PRO A 611 35.00 -4.93 6.20
N ILE A 612 35.49 -4.33 5.11
CA ILE A 612 36.10 -5.08 3.99
C ILE A 612 37.49 -5.52 4.42
N GLU A 613 37.76 -6.82 4.40
CA GLU A 613 39.07 -7.37 4.77
C GLU A 613 40.13 -7.12 3.68
N ALA A 614 41.38 -6.98 4.06
CA ALA A 614 42.49 -6.77 3.10
C ALA A 614 42.60 -7.93 2.07
N SER A 615 42.24 -9.15 2.47
CA SER A 615 42.18 -10.33 1.59
C SER A 615 41.12 -10.21 0.47
N GLU A 616 40.07 -9.44 0.70
CA GLU A 616 39.03 -9.17 -0.30
C GLU A 616 39.44 -8.06 -1.29
N MET A 617 40.28 -7.10 -0.84
CA MET A 617 40.79 -6.01 -1.68
C MET A 617 41.84 -6.50 -2.69
N THR A 618 42.63 -7.49 -2.36
CA THR A 618 43.69 -8.03 -3.23
C THR A 618 43.18 -8.92 -4.37
N THR A 619 41.93 -9.35 -4.32
CA THR A 619 41.30 -10.18 -5.38
C THR A 619 40.51 -9.40 -6.44
N ALA A 620 40.43 -8.08 -6.30
CA ALA A 620 39.97 -7.23 -7.39
C ALA A 620 41.05 -7.20 -8.49
N HIS A 621 40.96 -8.12 -9.47
CA HIS A 621 41.77 -8.06 -10.69
C HIS A 621 41.60 -6.68 -11.34
N PRO A 622 42.69 -5.97 -11.70
CA PRO A 622 42.59 -4.65 -12.31
C PRO A 622 41.91 -4.65 -13.69
N THR A 623 41.52 -5.81 -14.22
CA THR A 623 40.83 -5.98 -15.52
C THR A 623 39.40 -6.57 -15.40
N ARG A 624 38.96 -6.91 -14.21
CA ARG A 624 37.54 -6.95 -13.94
C ARG A 624 37.24 -5.63 -13.21
N GLU A 625 36.74 -4.64 -13.94
CA GLU A 625 35.66 -3.85 -13.35
C GLU A 625 34.90 -4.80 -12.46
N PRO A 626 34.63 -4.46 -11.15
CA PRO A 626 33.83 -5.35 -10.36
C PRO A 626 32.66 -5.62 -11.28
N VAL A 627 32.64 -6.85 -11.84
CA VAL A 627 31.50 -7.29 -12.67
C VAL A 627 30.43 -6.95 -11.74
N LEU A 628 29.78 -5.87 -12.07
CA LEU A 628 28.73 -5.33 -11.27
C LEU A 628 27.99 -6.56 -10.90
N ARG A 629 28.47 -7.16 -9.83
CA ARG A 629 27.88 -8.33 -9.24
C ARG A 629 26.69 -7.73 -8.62
N ALA A 630 25.83 -7.40 -9.62
CA ALA A 630 24.52 -6.90 -9.46
C ALA A 630 23.75 -7.85 -8.61
#